data_fb95c6a7cc4a84b0541ac01e6b012baa
#
_entry.id   fb95c6a7cc4a84b0541ac01e6b012baa
#
_cell.length_a   1.000
_cell.length_b   1.000
_cell.length_c   1.000
_cell.angle_alpha   90.00
_cell.angle_beta   90.00
_cell.angle_gamma   90.00
#
_symmetry.space_group_name_H-M   'P 1'
#
loop_
_entity.id
_entity.type
_entity.pdbx_description
1 polymer ?
#
loop_
_entity_poly.entity_id
_entity_poly.type
_entity_poly.pdbx_seq_one_letter_code
_entity_poly.pdbx_strand_id
1 'polypeptide(L)'
;MKIGVISDIHGNYDALVEVLKKAKKEDVAHLLILGDIVGYYYHPDKILELLSEWSFEMVKGNHEMIMEDLIANPLLEESIRLKYGSGHQEAINKLTFQQLDFLKSLPETKSLQFDGVSLLMSHGSPWSNDYYIYPDFSLSR
;
A
#
# COMPACT_ATOMS: atom_id res chain seq x y z
N MET A 1 2.83 18.99 13.57
CA MET A 1 3.32 18.40 12.30
C MET A 1 2.12 18.00 11.46
N LYS A 2 2.14 18.25 10.13
CA LYS A 2 1.07 17.81 9.22
C LYS A 2 1.47 16.47 8.60
N ILE A 3 0.59 15.48 8.72
CA ILE A 3 0.76 14.12 8.20
C ILE A 3 -0.21 13.89 7.06
N GLY A 4 0.26 13.30 5.96
CA GLY A 4 -0.58 12.83 4.87
C GLY A 4 -0.90 11.35 5.04
N VAL A 5 -2.16 10.98 4.86
CA VAL A 5 -2.59 9.57 4.83
C VAL A 5 -3.01 9.24 3.41
N ILE A 6 -2.38 8.21 2.82
CA ILE A 6 -2.67 7.73 1.46
C ILE A 6 -2.79 6.21 1.47
N SER A 7 -3.57 5.67 0.54
CA SER A 7 -3.82 4.23 0.41
C SER A 7 -4.17 3.88 -1.03
N ASP A 8 -4.09 2.58 -1.37
CA ASP A 8 -4.65 2.04 -2.61
C ASP A 8 -4.10 2.71 -3.87
N ILE A 9 -2.78 2.83 -3.94
CA ILE A 9 -2.08 3.50 -5.05
C ILE A 9 -2.09 2.61 -6.31
N HIS A 10 -2.04 1.29 -6.14
CA HIS A 10 -2.24 0.30 -7.19
C HIS A 10 -1.42 0.54 -8.47
N GLY A 11 -0.12 0.81 -8.35
CA GLY A 11 0.73 1.03 -9.51
C GLY A 11 0.43 2.31 -10.32
N ASN A 12 -0.50 3.16 -9.87
CA ASN A 12 -0.90 4.38 -10.56
C ASN A 12 0.06 5.54 -10.27
N TYR A 13 1.20 5.52 -10.95
CA TYR A 13 2.26 6.49 -10.77
C TYR A 13 1.81 7.93 -11.03
N ASP A 14 1.07 8.16 -12.12
CA ASP A 14 0.64 9.50 -12.51
C ASP A 14 -0.28 10.14 -11.46
N ALA A 15 -1.21 9.37 -10.90
CA ALA A 15 -2.05 9.83 -9.80
C ALA A 15 -1.23 10.15 -8.55
N LEU A 16 -0.26 9.31 -8.18
CA LEU A 16 0.59 9.57 -7.02
C LEU A 16 1.41 10.85 -7.19
N VAL A 17 1.95 11.11 -8.38
CA VAL A 17 2.69 12.36 -8.67
C VAL A 17 1.84 13.58 -8.33
N GLU A 18 0.57 13.62 -8.73
CA GLU A 18 -0.32 14.75 -8.45
C GLU A 18 -0.68 14.84 -6.95
N VAL A 19 -0.93 13.71 -6.29
CA VAL A 19 -1.18 13.65 -4.84
C VAL A 19 0.02 14.21 -4.06
N LEU A 20 1.25 13.81 -4.42
CA LEU A 20 2.46 14.28 -3.75
C LEU A 20 2.77 15.76 -4.03
N LYS A 21 2.45 16.26 -5.22
CA LYS A 21 2.50 17.72 -5.50
C LYS A 21 1.55 18.48 -4.56
N LYS A 22 0.33 17.98 -4.35
CA LYS A 22 -0.62 18.57 -3.42
C LYS A 22 -0.10 18.50 -1.98
N ALA A 23 0.42 17.35 -1.57
CA ALA A 23 1.01 17.17 -0.24
C ALA A 23 2.13 18.18 0.04
N LYS A 24 3.03 18.44 -0.93
CA LYS A 24 4.07 19.47 -0.82
C LYS A 24 3.48 20.88 -0.63
N LYS A 25 2.44 21.24 -1.40
CA LYS A 25 1.76 22.55 -1.27
C LYS A 25 1.08 22.74 0.08
N GLU A 26 0.68 21.65 0.71
CA GLU A 26 0.04 21.65 2.03
C GLU A 26 1.04 21.50 3.19
N ASP A 27 2.34 21.55 2.91
CA ASP A 27 3.42 21.36 3.91
C ASP A 27 3.30 20.05 4.70
N VAL A 28 2.93 18.97 4.03
CA VAL A 28 2.92 17.62 4.62
C VAL A 28 4.36 17.20 4.86
N ALA A 29 4.67 16.87 6.11
CA ALA A 29 6.03 16.50 6.54
C ALA A 29 6.28 14.98 6.49
N HIS A 30 5.23 14.17 6.63
CA HIS A 30 5.33 12.73 6.74
C HIS A 30 4.11 12.04 6.15
N LEU A 31 4.31 10.87 5.52
CA LEU A 31 3.24 10.07 4.92
C LEU A 31 2.97 8.81 5.73
N LEU A 32 1.70 8.48 5.89
CA LEU A 32 1.24 7.17 6.31
C LEU A 32 0.59 6.47 5.12
N ILE A 33 1.17 5.34 4.70
CA ILE A 33 0.74 4.61 3.51
C ILE A 33 0.10 3.31 3.95
N LEU A 34 -1.21 3.18 3.71
CA LEU A 34 -2.02 2.10 4.26
C LEU A 34 -2.11 0.88 3.32
N GLY A 35 -1.07 0.63 2.53
CA GLY A 35 -0.96 -0.56 1.68
C GLY A 35 -1.52 -0.38 0.27
N ASP A 36 -1.53 -1.48 -0.47
CA ASP A 36 -1.97 -1.59 -1.85
C ASP A 36 -1.20 -0.69 -2.82
N ILE A 37 0.12 -0.89 -2.85
CA ILE A 37 1.02 -0.29 -3.85
C ILE A 37 0.88 -1.00 -5.20
N VAL A 38 0.65 -2.32 -5.18
CA VAL A 38 0.58 -3.19 -6.35
C VAL A 38 -0.87 -3.52 -6.75
N GLY A 39 -1.01 -4.16 -7.89
CA GLY A 39 -2.30 -4.55 -8.46
C GLY A 39 -2.91 -3.47 -9.33
N TYR A 40 -3.76 -3.86 -10.27
CA TYR A 40 -4.47 -3.07 -11.27
C TYR A 40 -3.58 -2.34 -12.28
N TYR A 41 -2.79 -1.33 -11.87
CA TYR A 41 -1.89 -0.57 -12.76
C TYR A 41 -0.45 -1.09 -12.69
N TYR A 42 0.49 -0.47 -13.44
CA TYR A 42 1.68 -1.17 -13.91
C TYR A 42 3.01 -0.56 -13.49
N HIS A 43 3.05 0.42 -12.59
CA HIS A 43 4.29 1.14 -12.25
C HIS A 43 4.62 1.17 -10.74
N PRO A 44 4.52 0.05 -10.00
CA PRO A 44 4.85 0.04 -8.57
C PRO A 44 6.33 0.31 -8.31
N ASP A 45 7.22 -0.04 -9.23
CA ASP A 45 8.65 0.25 -9.19
C ASP A 45 8.92 1.75 -9.11
N LYS A 46 8.32 2.52 -10.02
CA LYS A 46 8.41 3.98 -10.05
C LYS A 46 7.75 4.64 -8.84
N ILE A 47 6.68 4.05 -8.32
CA ILE A 47 6.01 4.51 -7.10
C ILE A 47 6.96 4.41 -5.91
N LEU A 48 7.63 3.28 -5.72
CA LEU A 48 8.57 3.10 -4.61
C LEU A 48 9.79 4.00 -4.73
N GLU A 49 10.29 4.25 -5.96
CA GLU A 49 11.34 5.25 -6.21
C GLU A 49 10.89 6.65 -5.77
N LEU A 50 9.70 7.07 -6.18
CA LEU A 50 9.16 8.39 -5.85
C LEU A 50 8.91 8.55 -4.35
N LEU A 51 8.40 7.52 -3.68
CA LEU A 51 8.17 7.52 -2.24
C LEU A 51 9.47 7.56 -1.44
N SER A 52 10.60 7.08 -1.99
CA SER A 52 11.91 7.13 -1.33
C SER A 52 12.40 8.55 -1.06
N GLU A 53 11.84 9.55 -1.74
CA GLU A 53 12.12 10.97 -1.50
C GLU A 53 11.35 11.55 -0.30
N TRP A 54 10.45 10.76 0.30
CA TRP A 54 9.59 11.17 1.41
C TRP A 54 9.93 10.42 2.70
N SER A 55 9.68 11.08 3.82
CA SER A 55 9.59 10.38 5.11
C SER A 55 8.22 9.70 5.18
N PHE A 56 8.19 8.40 5.38
CA PHE A 56 6.94 7.65 5.44
C PHE A 56 6.99 6.42 6.35
N GLU A 57 5.81 5.97 6.75
CA GLU A 57 5.55 4.64 7.30
C GLU A 57 4.53 3.93 6.43
N MET A 58 4.66 2.61 6.30
CA MET A 58 3.79 1.81 5.42
C MET A 58 3.39 0.50 6.10
N VAL A 59 2.16 0.09 5.84
CA VAL A 59 1.66 -1.26 6.17
C VAL A 59 1.31 -2.02 4.90
N LYS A 60 1.21 -3.34 5.01
CA LYS A 60 0.88 -4.25 3.91
C LYS A 60 -0.62 -4.22 3.63
N GLY A 61 -1.00 -4.06 2.36
CA GLY A 61 -2.37 -4.24 1.90
C GLY A 61 -2.65 -5.68 1.46
N ASN A 62 -3.90 -5.98 1.15
CA ASN A 62 -4.28 -7.31 0.66
C ASN A 62 -3.71 -7.60 -0.75
N HIS A 63 -3.48 -6.60 -1.56
CA HIS A 63 -2.89 -6.80 -2.89
C HIS A 63 -1.39 -7.13 -2.85
N GLU A 64 -0.63 -6.68 -1.87
CA GLU A 64 0.72 -7.19 -1.61
C GLU A 64 0.69 -8.67 -1.25
N MET A 65 -0.28 -9.13 -0.45
CA MET A 65 -0.43 -10.57 -0.11
C MET A 65 -0.82 -11.40 -1.33
N ILE A 66 -1.71 -10.92 -2.18
CA ILE A 66 -2.06 -11.59 -3.45
C ILE A 66 -0.81 -11.74 -4.34
N MET A 67 0.03 -10.71 -4.42
CA MET A 67 1.30 -10.78 -5.14
C MET A 67 2.25 -11.82 -4.54
N GLU A 68 2.36 -11.88 -3.21
CA GLU A 68 3.16 -12.90 -2.51
C GLU A 68 2.65 -14.32 -2.80
N ASP A 69 1.34 -14.53 -2.77
CA ASP A 69 0.71 -15.81 -3.13
C ASP A 69 1.02 -16.22 -4.57
N LEU A 70 0.99 -15.26 -5.50
CA LEU A 70 1.34 -15.52 -6.90
C LEU A 70 2.82 -15.89 -7.07
N ILE A 71 3.72 -15.24 -6.34
CA ILE A 71 5.16 -15.59 -6.33
C ILE A 71 5.35 -17.02 -5.79
N ALA A 72 4.67 -17.38 -4.72
CA ALA A 72 4.74 -18.71 -4.09
C ALA A 72 4.11 -19.81 -4.96
N ASN A 73 3.06 -19.48 -5.70
CA ASN A 73 2.32 -20.40 -6.56
C ASN A 73 1.96 -19.77 -7.91
N PRO A 74 2.84 -19.87 -8.92
CA PRO A 74 2.59 -19.29 -10.25
C PRO A 74 1.34 -19.83 -10.96
N LEU A 75 0.78 -20.95 -10.53
CA LEU A 75 -0.48 -21.48 -11.09
C LEU A 75 -1.69 -20.61 -10.80
N LEU A 76 -1.58 -19.67 -9.87
CA LEU A 76 -2.63 -18.69 -9.55
C LEU A 76 -2.73 -17.56 -10.58
N GLU A 77 -1.79 -17.45 -11.52
CA GLU A 77 -1.72 -16.31 -12.46
C GLU A 77 -3.02 -16.09 -13.22
N GLU A 78 -3.60 -17.15 -13.80
CA GLU A 78 -4.82 -17.03 -14.59
C GLU A 78 -6.00 -16.56 -13.76
N SER A 79 -6.21 -17.12 -12.57
CA SER A 79 -7.32 -16.75 -11.68
C SER A 79 -7.19 -15.31 -11.16
N ILE A 80 -5.97 -14.90 -10.82
CA ILE A 80 -5.68 -13.52 -10.38
C ILE A 80 -5.89 -12.55 -11.54
N ARG A 81 -5.40 -12.88 -12.73
CA ARG A 81 -5.56 -12.06 -13.93
C ARG A 81 -7.03 -11.88 -14.33
N LEU A 82 -7.84 -12.92 -14.23
CA LEU A 82 -9.28 -12.83 -14.51
C LEU A 82 -10.02 -11.94 -13.52
N LYS A 83 -9.60 -11.93 -12.27
CA LYS A 83 -10.26 -11.16 -11.21
C LYS A 83 -9.76 -9.70 -11.12
N TYR A 84 -8.47 -9.47 -11.28
CA TYR A 84 -7.81 -8.19 -10.98
C TYR A 84 -7.04 -7.59 -12.16
N GLY A 85 -6.96 -8.28 -13.31
CA GLY A 85 -6.08 -7.91 -14.41
C GLY A 85 -4.63 -8.34 -14.19
N SER A 86 -3.72 -7.82 -15.01
CA SER A 86 -2.32 -8.25 -15.06
C SER A 86 -1.39 -7.48 -14.11
N GLY A 87 -1.91 -6.56 -13.30
CA GLY A 87 -1.09 -5.66 -12.48
C GLY A 87 -0.17 -6.38 -11.49
N HIS A 88 -0.57 -7.50 -10.90
CA HIS A 88 0.27 -8.27 -9.99
C HIS A 88 1.45 -8.93 -10.71
N GLN A 89 1.21 -9.54 -11.89
CA GLN A 89 2.28 -10.13 -12.68
C GLN A 89 3.25 -9.07 -13.21
N GLU A 90 2.74 -7.93 -13.64
CA GLU A 90 3.56 -6.78 -14.03
C GLU A 90 4.42 -6.26 -12.87
N ALA A 91 3.87 -6.21 -11.65
CA ALA A 91 4.62 -5.85 -10.46
C ALA A 91 5.78 -6.81 -10.20
N ILE A 92 5.54 -8.11 -10.27
CA ILE A 92 6.58 -9.13 -10.11
C ILE A 92 7.69 -8.95 -11.14
N ASN A 93 7.34 -8.65 -12.40
CA ASN A 93 8.30 -8.48 -13.49
C ASN A 93 9.13 -7.18 -13.38
N LYS A 94 8.57 -6.11 -12.83
CA LYS A 94 9.19 -4.76 -12.80
C LYS A 94 9.90 -4.41 -11.51
N LEU A 95 9.42 -4.92 -10.37
CA LEU A 95 10.02 -4.65 -9.07
C LEU A 95 11.41 -5.25 -9.00
N THR A 96 12.38 -4.48 -8.48
CA THR A 96 13.69 -5.00 -8.15
C THR A 96 13.60 -5.99 -7.01
N PHE A 97 14.65 -6.80 -6.82
CA PHE A 97 14.72 -7.72 -5.68
C PHE A 97 14.57 -6.98 -4.33
N GLN A 98 15.23 -5.83 -4.18
CA GLN A 98 15.14 -5.01 -2.98
C GLN A 98 13.73 -4.46 -2.75
N GLN A 99 13.05 -4.04 -3.81
CA GLN A 99 11.66 -3.55 -3.73
C GLN A 99 10.69 -4.68 -3.34
N LEU A 100 10.84 -5.86 -3.94
CA LEU A 100 10.05 -7.05 -3.56
C LEU A 100 10.28 -7.44 -2.10
N ASP A 101 11.54 -7.47 -1.67
CA ASP A 101 11.89 -7.80 -0.28
C ASP A 101 11.31 -6.77 0.70
N PHE A 102 11.39 -5.49 0.36
CA PHE A 102 10.77 -4.42 1.14
C PHE A 102 9.25 -4.63 1.29
N LEU A 103 8.52 -4.86 0.20
CA LEU A 103 7.06 -5.07 0.25
C LEU A 103 6.69 -6.33 1.04
N LYS A 104 7.45 -7.41 0.90
CA LYS A 104 7.26 -8.64 1.68
C LYS A 104 7.48 -8.42 3.19
N SER A 105 8.40 -7.55 3.56
CA SER A 105 8.75 -7.26 4.96
C SER A 105 7.75 -6.37 5.69
N LEU A 106 6.81 -5.73 4.97
CA LEU A 106 5.82 -4.83 5.56
C LEU A 106 4.94 -5.55 6.57
N PRO A 107 4.68 -4.92 7.75
CA PRO A 107 3.71 -5.45 8.70
C PRO A 107 2.28 -5.19 8.22
N GLU A 108 1.33 -6.01 8.64
CA GLU A 108 -0.09 -5.79 8.37
C GLU A 108 -0.67 -4.65 9.21
N THR A 109 -0.14 -4.44 10.42
CA THR A 109 -0.49 -3.33 11.31
C THR A 109 0.76 -2.69 11.89
N LYS A 110 0.68 -1.39 12.21
CA LYS A 110 1.79 -0.67 12.84
C LYS A 110 1.27 0.38 13.81
N SER A 111 1.77 0.36 15.04
CA SER A 111 1.50 1.40 16.04
C SER A 111 2.57 2.46 16.01
N LEU A 112 2.17 3.72 16.04
CA LEU A 112 3.05 4.89 15.97
C LEU A 112 2.62 5.94 17.00
N GLN A 113 3.53 6.87 17.31
CA GLN A 113 3.20 8.07 18.06
C GLN A 113 3.68 9.32 17.32
N PHE A 114 2.79 10.30 17.18
CA PHE A 114 3.09 11.63 16.66
C PHE A 114 2.55 12.70 17.60
N ASP A 115 3.41 13.60 18.04
CA ASP A 115 3.04 14.72 18.91
C ASP A 115 2.18 14.29 20.12
N GLY A 116 2.50 13.13 20.73
CA GLY A 116 1.77 12.56 21.86
C GLY A 116 0.47 11.83 21.51
N VAL A 117 0.11 11.76 20.25
CA VAL A 117 -1.06 10.99 19.77
C VAL A 117 -0.63 9.60 19.31
N SER A 118 -1.29 8.58 19.86
CA SER A 118 -1.09 7.18 19.44
C SER A 118 -1.97 6.88 18.22
N LEU A 119 -1.34 6.33 17.19
CA LEU A 119 -2.00 5.93 15.94
C LEU A 119 -1.78 4.44 15.71
N LEU A 120 -2.81 3.75 15.25
CA LEU A 120 -2.73 2.39 14.74
C LEU A 120 -3.01 2.41 13.23
N MET A 121 -2.03 2.01 12.44
CA MET A 121 -2.17 1.84 10.99
C MET A 121 -2.63 0.42 10.67
N SER A 122 -3.59 0.29 9.80
CA SER A 122 -4.01 -0.98 9.19
C SER A 122 -4.61 -0.75 7.81
N HIS A 123 -4.53 -1.76 6.94
CA HIS A 123 -5.30 -1.84 5.71
C HIS A 123 -6.54 -2.70 5.99
N GLY A 124 -7.72 -2.30 5.49
CA GLY A 124 -8.98 -2.99 5.82
C GLY A 124 -9.38 -2.73 7.27
N SER A 125 -8.98 -3.60 8.18
CA SER A 125 -9.21 -3.45 9.63
C SER A 125 -7.99 -3.87 10.45
N PRO A 126 -7.92 -3.50 11.75
CA PRO A 126 -6.82 -3.93 12.62
C PRO A 126 -6.68 -5.44 12.81
N TRP A 127 -7.73 -6.22 12.54
CA TRP A 127 -7.75 -7.69 12.70
C TRP A 127 -7.71 -8.46 11.38
N SER A 128 -7.94 -7.79 10.24
CA SER A 128 -7.85 -8.42 8.92
C SER A 128 -7.66 -7.37 7.84
N ASN A 129 -6.67 -7.56 6.96
CA ASN A 129 -6.36 -6.59 5.90
C ASN A 129 -7.31 -6.64 4.69
N ASP A 130 -8.24 -7.59 4.63
CA ASP A 130 -9.29 -7.69 3.62
C ASP A 130 -10.71 -7.49 4.19
N TYR A 131 -10.82 -7.13 5.48
CA TYR A 131 -12.10 -6.83 6.12
C TYR A 131 -12.41 -5.34 6.06
N TYR A 132 -13.43 -4.97 5.30
CA TYR A 132 -13.87 -3.58 5.14
C TYR A 132 -14.72 -3.12 6.32
N ILE A 133 -14.41 -1.91 6.84
CA ILE A 133 -15.19 -1.24 7.86
C ILE A 133 -16.02 -0.14 7.20
N TYR A 134 -17.34 -0.25 7.29
CA TYR A 134 -18.30 0.73 6.76
C TYR A 134 -18.77 1.69 7.85
N PRO A 135 -19.36 2.86 7.49
CA PRO A 135 -19.78 3.88 8.47
C PRO A 135 -20.81 3.40 9.52
N ASP A 136 -21.56 2.35 9.22
CA ASP A 136 -22.53 1.71 10.11
C ASP A 136 -21.93 0.62 11.02
N PHE A 137 -20.59 0.42 10.94
CA PHE A 137 -19.90 -0.56 11.78
C PHE A 137 -19.97 -0.15 13.26
N SER A 138 -20.47 -1.06 14.11
CA SER A 138 -20.51 -0.83 15.56
C SER A 138 -19.20 -1.27 16.21
N LEU A 139 -18.52 -0.35 16.89
CA LEU A 139 -17.36 -0.63 17.74
C LEU A 139 -17.71 -1.26 19.09
N SER A 140 -19.01 -1.44 19.37
CA SER A 140 -19.50 -2.08 20.61
C SER A 140 -19.33 -3.61 20.53
N ARG A 141 -18.12 -4.08 20.73
CA ARG A 141 -17.80 -5.49 21.07
C ARG A 141 -16.76 -5.55 22.16
#